data_ca89d8bd1a740630faa39682bae6cabf
#
_entry.id   ca89d8bd1a740630faa39682bae6cabf
#
_cell.length_a   1.000
_cell.length_b   1.000
_cell.length_c   1.000
_cell.angle_alpha   90.00
_cell.angle_beta   90.00
_cell.angle_gamma   90.00
#
_symmetry.space_group_name_H-M   'P 1'
#
loop_
_entity.id
_entity.type
_entity.pdbx_description
1 polymer ?
#
loop_
_entity_poly.entity_id
_entity_poly.type
_entity_poly.pdbx_seq_one_letter_code
_entity_poly.pdbx_strand_id
1 'polypeptide(L)'
;MGDRQARIRPGRLSVKRILSLLLVLLLQYPATGGPPAPRVKPGADVLLEKRLDILRGKRIGLITNRSGRVSSGDHLLDALLARHVDVTALFGPEHGILGSEPAGAAVPDAVDGKTGIPVFSLYGRVRKPSLSMLSNVDLLLFDIQDVGARFCTYLSTLGLCMEAAAEKGIPFVVLDRPNPLGGMLTDGPVIPDSLRSFVGMFPVPVIYGLTIGELAAMANAEGWLAGGVRADLTVIPMEGWTRTMLWRDTGLPWISPSPNIRRAETALVYPATCYMEATNISEGRGTENPFHFIGAPFIDGRELAGVLSSRGLPGLQVRDVRFTPASSKFKGVDCSGVSMEFTMSDSLRPVRIGVDILCVLKRMYPDSLAVSRRGLARLLGDPEAFDLITGGTGAAFIAGRWDPACRTYRERASAYFMYPLH
;
A
#
# COMPACT_ATOMS: atom_id res chain seq x y z
N MET A 1 30.00 -24.47 -84.70
CA MET A 1 28.84 -24.91 -83.95
C MET A 1 28.81 -24.08 -82.72
N GLY A 2 27.92 -23.13 -82.62
CA GLY A 2 27.95 -22.05 -81.68
C GLY A 2 27.17 -22.26 -80.40
N ASP A 3 27.77 -21.83 -79.39
CA ASP A 3 27.18 -21.82 -78.07
C ASP A 3 26.70 -20.38 -77.72
N ARG A 4 25.40 -20.21 -77.54
CA ARG A 4 24.76 -18.91 -77.21
C ARG A 4 24.47 -18.89 -75.71
N GLN A 5 25.35 -18.28 -74.93
CA GLN A 5 25.06 -17.94 -73.53
C GLN A 5 24.13 -16.72 -73.47
N ALA A 6 22.93 -16.90 -72.93
CA ALA A 6 21.98 -15.87 -72.59
C ALA A 6 22.36 -15.18 -71.27
N ARG A 7 22.77 -13.92 -71.29
CA ARG A 7 23.01 -13.07 -70.13
C ARG A 7 21.68 -12.51 -69.60
N ILE A 8 21.30 -12.91 -68.39
CA ILE A 8 20.20 -12.30 -67.62
C ILE A 8 20.71 -10.99 -66.99
N ARG A 9 20.14 -9.88 -67.37
CA ARG A 9 20.41 -8.58 -66.75
C ARG A 9 19.56 -8.41 -65.47
N PRO A 10 20.11 -8.00 -64.32
CA PRO A 10 19.31 -7.69 -63.11
C PRO A 10 18.58 -6.35 -63.31
N GLY A 11 17.25 -6.37 -63.16
CA GLY A 11 16.42 -5.17 -63.22
C GLY A 11 16.69 -4.26 -62.02
N ARG A 12 17.13 -3.04 -62.29
CA ARG A 12 17.25 -1.96 -61.28
C ARG A 12 15.86 -1.52 -60.82
N LEU A 13 15.46 -1.88 -59.63
CA LEU A 13 14.30 -1.29 -58.98
C LEU A 13 14.59 0.18 -58.69
N SER A 14 13.72 1.08 -59.21
CA SER A 14 13.87 2.52 -59.11
C SER A 14 13.76 2.96 -57.64
N VAL A 15 14.72 3.75 -57.14
CA VAL A 15 14.77 4.35 -55.81
C VAL A 15 13.48 5.11 -55.45
N LYS A 16 12.77 5.63 -56.45
CA LYS A 16 11.46 6.29 -56.26
C LYS A 16 10.33 5.36 -55.76
N ARG A 17 10.36 4.07 -56.06
CA ARG A 17 9.35 3.11 -55.56
C ARG A 17 9.63 2.67 -54.12
N ILE A 18 10.88 2.66 -53.69
CA ILE A 18 11.27 2.35 -52.30
C ILE A 18 10.93 3.51 -51.39
N LEU A 19 11.14 4.78 -51.81
CA LEU A 19 10.73 5.96 -51.03
C LEU A 19 9.20 6.08 -50.91
N SER A 20 8.40 5.69 -51.89
CA SER A 20 6.94 5.71 -51.80
C SER A 20 6.39 4.65 -50.85
N LEU A 21 7.03 3.47 -50.73
CA LEU A 21 6.64 2.44 -49.78
C LEU A 21 7.03 2.79 -48.34
N LEU A 22 8.17 3.48 -48.13
CA LEU A 22 8.57 3.99 -46.81
C LEU A 22 7.70 5.16 -46.35
N LEU A 23 7.18 6.01 -47.26
CA LEU A 23 6.29 7.12 -46.89
C LEU A 23 4.88 6.66 -46.52
N VAL A 24 4.39 5.54 -47.08
CA VAL A 24 3.08 4.95 -46.72
C VAL A 24 3.14 4.20 -45.37
N LEU A 25 4.30 3.65 -44.97
CA LEU A 25 4.50 3.03 -43.66
C LEU A 25 4.65 4.04 -42.52
N LEU A 26 5.05 5.30 -42.82
CA LEU A 26 5.17 6.37 -41.78
C LEU A 26 3.82 7.07 -41.48
N LEU A 27 2.77 6.84 -42.27
CA LEU A 27 1.44 7.44 -42.06
C LEU A 27 0.46 6.56 -41.26
N GLN A 28 0.88 5.41 -40.75
CA GLN A 28 0.04 4.51 -39.95
C GLN A 28 0.47 4.39 -38.48
N TYR A 29 1.33 5.29 -37.96
CA TYR A 29 1.42 5.44 -36.50
C TYR A 29 0.23 6.27 -36.05
N PRO A 30 -0.70 5.70 -35.27
CA PRO A 30 -1.70 6.52 -34.61
C PRO A 30 -0.97 7.56 -33.76
N ALA A 31 -1.36 8.82 -33.90
CA ALA A 31 -0.90 9.89 -33.04
C ALA A 31 -0.95 9.37 -31.61
N THR A 32 0.18 9.45 -30.90
CA THR A 32 0.30 9.11 -29.51
C THR A 32 -0.68 9.98 -28.72
N GLY A 33 -1.91 9.47 -28.55
CA GLY A 33 -2.82 10.00 -27.57
C GLY A 33 -2.08 9.96 -26.23
N GLY A 34 -2.14 11.05 -25.45
CA GLY A 34 -1.65 11.06 -24.08
C GLY A 34 -2.19 9.84 -23.30
N PRO A 35 -1.64 9.52 -22.13
CA PRO A 35 -2.12 8.41 -21.33
C PRO A 35 -3.65 8.51 -21.22
N PRO A 36 -4.38 7.39 -21.37
CA PRO A 36 -5.84 7.41 -21.27
C PRO A 36 -6.22 8.04 -19.94
N ALA A 37 -7.28 8.84 -19.93
CA ALA A 37 -7.80 9.44 -18.71
C ALA A 37 -8.03 8.35 -17.65
N PRO A 38 -7.78 8.62 -16.36
CA PRO A 38 -7.99 7.64 -15.29
C PRO A 38 -9.42 7.09 -15.36
N ARG A 39 -9.57 5.78 -15.22
CA ARG A 39 -10.89 5.14 -15.15
C ARG A 39 -11.57 5.42 -13.83
N VAL A 40 -10.77 5.64 -12.78
CA VAL A 40 -11.21 5.86 -11.41
C VAL A 40 -11.00 7.31 -11.02
N LYS A 41 -12.04 7.93 -10.45
CA LYS A 41 -11.93 9.21 -9.76
C LYS A 41 -11.86 8.95 -8.26
N PRO A 42 -10.74 9.30 -7.59
CA PRO A 42 -10.67 9.28 -6.11
C PRO A 42 -11.74 10.14 -5.46
N GLY A 43 -12.07 9.85 -4.20
CA GLY A 43 -13.00 10.67 -3.42
C GLY A 43 -12.62 12.15 -3.38
N ALA A 44 -11.33 12.47 -3.52
CA ALA A 44 -10.85 13.85 -3.61
C ALA A 44 -11.38 14.58 -4.85
N ASP A 45 -11.38 13.92 -6.02
CA ASP A 45 -11.96 14.50 -7.25
C ASP A 45 -13.48 14.66 -7.12
N VAL A 46 -14.16 13.65 -6.57
CA VAL A 46 -15.61 13.68 -6.36
C VAL A 46 -16.00 14.81 -5.40
N LEU A 47 -15.22 15.02 -4.31
CA LEU A 47 -15.40 16.16 -3.41
C LEU A 47 -15.34 17.48 -4.17
N LEU A 48 -14.27 17.70 -4.96
CA LEU A 48 -14.04 18.96 -5.67
C LEU A 48 -15.06 19.23 -6.77
N GLU A 49 -15.59 18.19 -7.41
CA GLU A 49 -16.55 18.32 -8.49
C GLU A 49 -18.00 18.45 -8.00
N LYS A 50 -18.37 17.74 -6.93
CA LYS A 50 -19.78 17.50 -6.59
C LYS A 50 -20.17 17.80 -5.14
N ARG A 51 -19.22 17.89 -4.22
CA ARG A 51 -19.50 17.93 -2.79
C ARG A 51 -18.74 19.03 -2.01
N LEU A 52 -18.30 20.09 -2.68
CA LEU A 52 -17.66 21.24 -2.01
C LEU A 52 -18.59 21.95 -1.02
N ASP A 53 -19.90 21.76 -1.14
CA ASP A 53 -20.92 22.30 -0.24
C ASP A 53 -20.66 21.90 1.23
N ILE A 54 -20.14 20.69 1.49
CA ILE A 54 -19.87 20.20 2.85
C ILE A 54 -18.75 20.97 3.58
N LEU A 55 -17.86 21.64 2.83
CA LEU A 55 -16.73 22.41 3.36
C LEU A 55 -17.06 23.91 3.51
N ARG A 56 -18.20 24.37 2.96
CA ARG A 56 -18.53 25.80 2.90
C ARG A 56 -18.63 26.41 4.30
N GLY A 57 -17.89 27.49 4.53
CA GLY A 57 -17.90 28.24 5.78
C GLY A 57 -17.29 27.52 6.98
N LYS A 58 -16.56 26.42 6.74
CA LYS A 58 -15.88 25.65 7.77
C LYS A 58 -14.37 25.81 7.68
N ARG A 59 -13.71 25.85 8.84
CA ARG A 59 -12.26 25.77 8.98
C ARG A 59 -11.84 24.30 8.95
N ILE A 60 -11.03 23.94 7.96
CA ILE A 60 -10.70 22.55 7.66
C ILE A 60 -9.36 22.18 8.26
N GLY A 61 -9.33 21.07 9.03
CA GLY A 61 -8.13 20.34 9.36
C GLY A 61 -7.91 19.22 8.36
N LEU A 62 -6.85 19.30 7.54
CA LEU A 62 -6.57 18.29 6.50
C LEU A 62 -5.54 17.28 7.01
N ILE A 63 -5.96 16.01 7.10
CA ILE A 63 -5.09 14.88 7.42
C ILE A 63 -4.62 14.27 6.10
N THR A 64 -3.35 14.43 5.77
CA THR A 64 -2.84 14.06 4.44
C THR A 64 -1.34 13.82 4.44
N ASN A 65 -0.85 13.27 3.33
CA ASN A 65 0.56 13.20 3.00
C ASN A 65 0.75 13.40 1.48
N ARG A 66 1.96 13.18 0.96
CA ARG A 66 2.27 13.35 -0.48
C ARG A 66 1.36 12.56 -1.42
N SER A 67 0.67 11.51 -0.96
CA SER A 67 -0.24 10.70 -1.76
C SER A 67 -1.63 11.31 -1.90
N GLY A 68 -1.97 12.32 -1.12
CA GLY A 68 -3.23 13.07 -1.17
C GLY A 68 -3.33 13.94 -2.41
N ARG A 69 -3.48 13.31 -3.60
CA ARG A 69 -3.54 14.00 -4.89
C ARG A 69 -4.84 13.70 -5.60
N VAL A 70 -5.29 14.68 -6.36
CA VAL A 70 -6.39 14.56 -7.33
C VAL A 70 -5.88 13.97 -8.64
N SER A 71 -6.75 13.52 -9.51
CA SER A 71 -6.40 12.84 -10.77
C SER A 71 -5.61 13.72 -11.74
N SER A 72 -5.71 15.07 -11.63
CA SER A 72 -4.86 16.01 -12.39
C SER A 72 -3.38 15.97 -11.96
N GLY A 73 -3.06 15.35 -10.81
CA GLY A 73 -1.73 15.30 -10.24
C GLY A 73 -1.44 16.38 -9.18
N ASP A 74 -2.33 17.35 -9.00
CA ASP A 74 -2.18 18.38 -7.96
C ASP A 74 -2.40 17.78 -6.57
N HIS A 75 -1.71 18.33 -5.57
CA HIS A 75 -2.01 17.96 -4.19
C HIS A 75 -3.37 18.53 -3.76
N LEU A 76 -4.15 17.75 -2.99
CA LEU A 76 -5.48 18.18 -2.56
C LEU A 76 -5.46 19.52 -1.83
N LEU A 77 -4.44 19.82 -1.01
CA LEU A 77 -4.29 21.10 -0.35
C LEU A 77 -4.30 22.26 -1.37
N ASP A 78 -3.48 22.17 -2.42
CA ASP A 78 -3.41 23.19 -3.47
C ASP A 78 -4.77 23.36 -4.17
N ALA A 79 -5.44 22.25 -4.45
CA ALA A 79 -6.74 22.25 -5.10
C ALA A 79 -7.86 22.86 -4.24
N LEU A 80 -7.82 22.69 -2.92
CA LEU A 80 -8.73 23.29 -1.95
C LEU A 80 -8.49 24.80 -1.84
N LEU A 81 -7.23 25.21 -1.67
CA LEU A 81 -6.86 26.63 -1.55
C LEU A 81 -7.22 27.41 -2.83
N ALA A 82 -7.01 26.83 -4.01
CA ALA A 82 -7.43 27.43 -5.29
C ALA A 82 -8.95 27.66 -5.39
N ARG A 83 -9.73 26.94 -4.57
CA ARG A 83 -11.21 27.10 -4.47
C ARG A 83 -11.65 27.90 -3.24
N HIS A 84 -10.71 28.61 -2.61
CA HIS A 84 -10.94 29.43 -1.44
C HIS A 84 -11.53 28.67 -0.24
N VAL A 85 -11.20 27.37 -0.10
CA VAL A 85 -11.52 26.59 1.09
C VAL A 85 -10.57 27.00 2.20
N ASP A 86 -11.10 27.28 3.38
CA ASP A 86 -10.34 27.70 4.55
C ASP A 86 -9.67 26.49 5.24
N VAL A 87 -8.44 26.16 4.83
CA VAL A 87 -7.63 25.10 5.45
C VAL A 87 -6.78 25.75 6.54
N THR A 88 -7.09 25.46 7.81
CA THR A 88 -6.48 26.11 8.98
C THR A 88 -5.43 25.26 9.69
N ALA A 89 -5.38 23.95 9.41
CA ALA A 89 -4.40 23.05 10.00
C ALA A 89 -4.12 21.85 9.06
N LEU A 90 -2.88 21.40 9.05
CA LEU A 90 -2.45 20.18 8.38
C LEU A 90 -2.01 19.15 9.43
N PHE A 91 -2.35 17.88 9.20
CA PHE A 91 -1.99 16.78 10.07
C PHE A 91 -1.24 15.72 9.28
N GLY A 92 0.06 15.53 9.58
CA GLY A 92 0.95 14.59 8.91
C GLY A 92 0.99 13.25 9.63
N PRO A 93 0.73 12.12 8.95
CA PRO A 93 0.92 10.78 9.52
C PRO A 93 2.39 10.41 9.60
N GLU A 94 2.71 9.13 9.85
CA GLU A 94 4.07 8.60 9.70
C GLU A 94 4.67 9.04 8.35
N HIS A 95 5.94 9.33 8.32
CA HIS A 95 6.70 9.93 7.21
C HIS A 95 6.41 11.41 6.94
N GLY A 96 5.51 12.06 7.70
CA GLY A 96 5.16 13.48 7.55
C GLY A 96 4.34 13.78 6.29
N ILE A 97 3.97 15.05 6.12
CA ILE A 97 3.19 15.50 4.96
C ILE A 97 3.92 15.29 3.64
N LEU A 98 5.25 15.48 3.61
CA LEU A 98 6.05 15.27 2.41
C LEU A 98 6.30 13.78 2.13
N GLY A 99 6.01 12.88 3.08
CA GLY A 99 6.20 11.44 2.93
C GLY A 99 7.65 11.03 2.72
N SER A 100 8.61 11.81 3.23
CA SER A 100 10.05 11.61 3.02
C SER A 100 10.78 11.10 4.24
N GLU A 101 10.19 11.25 5.44
CA GLU A 101 10.86 10.86 6.67
C GLU A 101 11.05 9.34 6.76
N PRO A 102 12.17 8.86 7.27
CA PRO A 102 12.42 7.43 7.45
C PRO A 102 11.34 6.76 8.33
N ALA A 103 11.12 5.46 8.11
CA ALA A 103 10.21 4.69 8.94
C ALA A 103 10.64 4.73 10.41
N GLY A 104 9.69 4.98 11.31
CA GLY A 104 9.95 5.08 12.75
C GLY A 104 10.58 6.40 13.21
N ALA A 105 10.98 7.30 12.32
CA ALA A 105 11.52 8.60 12.68
C ALA A 105 10.44 9.52 13.28
N ALA A 106 10.78 10.22 14.36
CA ALA A 106 9.91 11.27 14.89
C ALA A 106 9.86 12.45 13.91
N VAL A 107 8.65 12.90 13.60
CA VAL A 107 8.41 14.07 12.76
C VAL A 107 8.00 15.23 13.67
N PRO A 108 8.72 16.36 13.71
CA PRO A 108 8.32 17.52 14.51
C PRO A 108 7.12 18.25 13.89
N ASP A 109 6.40 19.02 14.72
CA ASP A 109 5.46 20.02 14.22
C ASP A 109 6.22 21.11 13.42
N ALA A 110 5.58 21.68 12.43
CA ALA A 110 6.16 22.64 11.51
C ALA A 110 5.12 23.70 11.07
N VAL A 111 5.54 24.58 10.19
CA VAL A 111 4.66 25.45 9.40
C VAL A 111 4.94 25.16 7.94
N ASP A 112 3.90 24.98 7.16
CA ASP A 112 4.06 24.77 5.71
C ASP A 112 4.64 26.04 5.06
N GLY A 113 5.83 25.89 4.46
CA GLY A 113 6.59 27.03 3.94
C GLY A 113 5.92 27.75 2.76
N LYS A 114 4.98 27.09 2.08
CA LYS A 114 4.27 27.65 0.93
C LYS A 114 3.01 28.43 1.36
N THR A 115 2.30 27.93 2.34
CA THR A 115 0.97 28.43 2.72
C THR A 115 0.94 29.13 4.07
N GLY A 116 1.95 28.92 4.92
CA GLY A 116 1.95 29.41 6.31
C GLY A 116 1.04 28.61 7.25
N ILE A 117 0.39 27.55 6.80
CA ILE A 117 -0.53 26.74 7.60
C ILE A 117 0.26 25.89 8.59
N PRO A 118 -0.17 25.82 9.88
CA PRO A 118 0.48 24.95 10.87
C PRO A 118 0.34 23.48 10.50
N VAL A 119 1.44 22.72 10.66
CA VAL A 119 1.55 21.30 10.41
C VAL A 119 1.78 20.56 11.71
N PHE A 120 0.84 19.75 12.12
CA PHE A 120 0.93 18.92 13.31
C PHE A 120 1.33 17.48 12.94
N SER A 121 2.29 16.93 13.67
CA SER A 121 2.71 15.55 13.47
C SER A 121 1.82 14.60 14.27
N LEU A 122 1.30 13.58 13.59
CA LEU A 122 0.56 12.46 14.19
C LEU A 122 1.42 11.20 14.29
N TYR A 123 2.75 11.36 14.37
CA TYR A 123 3.67 10.24 14.52
C TYR A 123 4.77 10.52 15.54
N GLY A 124 5.10 9.52 16.35
CA GLY A 124 6.06 9.62 17.44
C GLY A 124 5.38 9.80 18.79
N ARG A 125 5.61 10.93 19.45
CA ARG A 125 5.07 11.22 20.78
C ARG A 125 3.55 11.44 20.78
N VAL A 126 3.03 12.13 19.76
CA VAL A 126 1.60 12.37 19.56
C VAL A 126 1.14 11.56 18.35
N ARG A 127 0.02 10.84 18.50
CA ARG A 127 -0.57 10.02 17.43
C ARG A 127 -2.04 10.34 17.18
N LYS A 128 -2.67 11.00 18.15
CA LYS A 128 -4.06 11.45 18.12
C LYS A 128 -4.07 12.95 18.23
N PRO A 129 -4.80 13.68 17.36
CA PRO A 129 -4.95 15.11 17.47
C PRO A 129 -5.46 15.51 18.86
N SER A 130 -4.80 16.44 19.52
CA SER A 130 -5.27 17.01 20.78
C SER A 130 -6.37 18.06 20.56
N LEU A 131 -7.17 18.34 21.57
CA LEU A 131 -8.18 19.39 21.49
C LEU A 131 -7.58 20.78 21.19
N SER A 132 -6.34 21.03 21.63
CA SER A 132 -5.62 22.26 21.31
C SER A 132 -5.24 22.35 19.84
N MET A 133 -4.79 21.25 19.21
CA MET A 133 -4.53 21.20 17.76
C MET A 133 -5.80 21.41 16.94
N LEU A 134 -6.96 21.03 17.48
CA LEU A 134 -8.27 21.17 16.85
C LEU A 134 -9.00 22.49 17.22
N SER A 135 -8.36 23.42 17.96
CA SER A 135 -9.03 24.64 18.43
C SER A 135 -9.56 25.52 17.31
N ASN A 136 -8.89 25.52 16.15
CA ASN A 136 -9.28 26.31 14.97
C ASN A 136 -9.76 25.41 13.81
N VAL A 137 -10.43 24.30 14.13
CA VAL A 137 -10.91 23.30 13.16
C VAL A 137 -12.39 23.01 13.41
N ASP A 138 -13.21 23.13 12.36
CA ASP A 138 -14.65 22.85 12.38
C ASP A 138 -14.99 21.51 11.70
N LEU A 139 -14.07 20.96 10.89
CA LEU A 139 -14.21 19.69 10.19
C LEU A 139 -12.85 19.08 9.94
N LEU A 140 -12.69 17.77 10.19
CA LEU A 140 -11.52 17.02 9.79
C LEU A 140 -11.76 16.32 8.45
N LEU A 141 -10.84 16.52 7.50
CA LEU A 141 -10.84 15.91 6.16
C LEU A 141 -9.65 14.96 6.04
N PHE A 142 -9.90 13.69 5.75
CA PHE A 142 -8.87 12.65 5.62
C PHE A 142 -8.66 12.26 4.17
N ASP A 143 -7.42 12.37 3.69
CA ASP A 143 -7.01 12.01 2.33
C ASP A 143 -5.60 11.42 2.29
N ILE A 144 -5.50 10.09 2.47
CA ILE A 144 -4.24 9.34 2.43
C ILE A 144 -4.46 8.04 1.68
N GLN A 145 -3.52 7.68 0.76
CA GLN A 145 -3.50 6.38 0.10
C GLN A 145 -3.02 5.30 1.06
N ASP A 146 -3.88 4.33 1.33
CA ASP A 146 -3.53 3.10 2.05
C ASP A 146 -2.96 2.04 1.11
N VAL A 147 -2.37 0.97 1.68
CA VAL A 147 -1.72 -0.11 0.93
C VAL A 147 -2.42 -1.47 1.09
N GLY A 148 -3.58 -1.52 1.72
CA GLY A 148 -4.39 -2.74 1.89
C GLY A 148 -3.87 -3.72 2.94
N ALA A 149 -2.88 -3.33 3.75
CA ALA A 149 -2.29 -4.17 4.80
C ALA A 149 -2.46 -3.54 6.18
N ARG A 150 -3.00 -4.32 7.15
CA ARG A 150 -3.36 -3.87 8.50
C ARG A 150 -2.25 -3.14 9.24
N PHE A 151 -1.01 -3.58 9.10
CA PHE A 151 0.13 -2.98 9.81
C PHE A 151 0.63 -1.68 9.16
N CYS A 152 0.04 -1.22 8.05
CA CYS A 152 0.21 0.15 7.58
C CYS A 152 -0.43 1.09 8.60
N THR A 153 0.38 2.00 9.16
CA THR A 153 -0.01 2.85 10.30
C THR A 153 -1.12 3.86 9.98
N TYR A 154 -1.44 4.05 8.69
CA TYR A 154 -2.47 5.00 8.26
C TYR A 154 -3.87 4.59 8.70
N LEU A 155 -4.13 3.28 8.89
CA LEU A 155 -5.38 2.80 9.47
C LEU A 155 -5.52 3.29 10.92
N SER A 156 -4.44 3.22 11.67
CA SER A 156 -4.45 3.69 13.06
C SER A 156 -4.51 5.22 13.15
N THR A 157 -3.86 5.93 12.23
CA THR A 157 -4.02 7.38 12.10
C THR A 157 -5.47 7.75 11.81
N LEU A 158 -6.14 7.04 10.88
CA LEU A 158 -7.56 7.22 10.59
C LEU A 158 -8.41 7.07 11.87
N GLY A 159 -8.27 5.95 12.57
CA GLY A 159 -9.05 5.66 13.77
C GLY A 159 -8.85 6.71 14.88
N LEU A 160 -7.60 7.06 15.17
CA LEU A 160 -7.28 8.06 16.19
C LEU A 160 -7.79 9.46 15.82
N CYS A 161 -7.81 9.81 14.52
CA CYS A 161 -8.41 11.08 14.06
C CYS A 161 -9.94 11.04 14.14
N MET A 162 -10.59 9.90 13.86
CA MET A 162 -12.03 9.72 14.05
C MET A 162 -12.41 9.87 15.54
N GLU A 163 -11.62 9.29 16.45
CA GLU A 163 -11.80 9.48 17.90
C GLU A 163 -11.69 10.94 18.29
N ALA A 164 -10.65 11.64 17.81
CA ALA A 164 -10.43 13.04 18.13
C ALA A 164 -11.58 13.94 17.61
N ALA A 165 -12.11 13.65 16.41
CA ALA A 165 -13.27 14.34 15.86
C ALA A 165 -14.52 14.12 16.71
N ALA A 166 -14.79 12.86 17.12
CA ALA A 166 -15.92 12.52 17.98
C ALA A 166 -15.82 13.22 19.35
N GLU A 167 -14.64 13.21 19.97
CA GLU A 167 -14.39 13.88 21.26
C GLU A 167 -14.53 15.41 21.18
N LYS A 168 -14.15 15.98 20.03
CA LYS A 168 -14.32 17.42 19.78
C LYS A 168 -15.76 17.78 19.39
N GLY A 169 -16.54 16.81 18.91
CA GLY A 169 -17.90 17.03 18.37
C GLY A 169 -17.91 17.71 17.01
N ILE A 170 -16.94 17.42 16.16
CA ILE A 170 -16.84 17.95 14.78
C ILE A 170 -16.97 16.83 13.74
N PRO A 171 -17.53 17.13 12.53
CA PRO A 171 -17.60 16.17 11.44
C PRO A 171 -16.23 15.64 11.00
N PHE A 172 -16.24 14.37 10.58
CA PHE A 172 -15.09 13.69 10.00
C PHE A 172 -15.42 13.19 8.59
N VAL A 173 -14.66 13.65 7.60
CA VAL A 173 -14.89 13.31 6.19
C VAL A 173 -13.71 12.48 5.67
N VAL A 174 -13.99 11.31 5.10
CA VAL A 174 -12.98 10.45 4.44
C VAL A 174 -13.16 10.57 2.94
N LEU A 175 -12.09 10.93 2.25
CA LEU A 175 -12.00 10.87 0.79
C LEU A 175 -11.46 9.50 0.40
N ASP A 176 -12.33 8.65 -0.13
CA ASP A 176 -11.97 7.25 -0.36
C ASP A 176 -11.00 7.09 -1.54
N ARG A 177 -10.15 6.07 -1.44
CA ARG A 177 -9.10 5.76 -2.41
C ARG A 177 -9.06 4.27 -2.73
N PRO A 178 -8.61 3.88 -3.95
CA PRO A 178 -8.51 2.48 -4.32
C PRO A 178 -7.63 1.70 -3.33
N ASN A 179 -8.11 0.53 -2.93
CA ASN A 179 -7.22 -0.45 -2.31
C ASN A 179 -6.33 -1.05 -3.41
N PRO A 180 -4.99 -0.92 -3.35
CA PRO A 180 -4.11 -1.39 -4.42
C PRO A 180 -4.14 -2.92 -4.61
N LEU A 181 -4.59 -3.66 -3.60
CA LEU A 181 -4.78 -5.11 -3.62
C LEU A 181 -6.17 -5.53 -4.15
N GLY A 182 -6.99 -4.57 -4.55
CA GLY A 182 -8.41 -4.81 -4.83
C GLY A 182 -9.24 -5.01 -3.57
N GLY A 183 -10.53 -5.26 -3.76
CA GLY A 183 -11.50 -5.46 -2.67
C GLY A 183 -11.87 -6.92 -2.41
N MET A 184 -11.23 -7.88 -3.10
CA MET A 184 -11.59 -9.30 -3.03
C MET A 184 -10.66 -10.12 -2.14
N LEU A 185 -9.39 -9.73 -2.04
CA LEU A 185 -8.39 -10.47 -1.29
C LEU A 185 -8.51 -10.19 0.20
N THR A 186 -8.67 -11.25 1.00
CA THR A 186 -8.49 -11.24 2.46
C THR A 186 -7.55 -12.37 2.84
N ASP A 187 -6.56 -12.10 3.71
CA ASP A 187 -5.57 -13.10 4.09
C ASP A 187 -4.94 -12.78 5.46
N GLY A 188 -4.53 -13.82 6.17
CA GLY A 188 -3.91 -13.73 7.48
C GLY A 188 -4.90 -13.66 8.64
N PRO A 189 -4.41 -13.74 9.90
CA PRO A 189 -5.27 -13.77 11.08
C PRO A 189 -5.94 -12.41 11.34
N VAL A 190 -7.18 -12.45 11.79
CA VAL A 190 -7.84 -11.31 12.43
C VAL A 190 -7.12 -11.05 13.76
N ILE A 191 -6.64 -9.81 13.96
CA ILE A 191 -5.88 -9.49 15.17
C ILE A 191 -6.78 -9.53 16.41
N PRO A 192 -6.40 -10.25 17.46
CA PRO A 192 -7.13 -10.23 18.73
C PRO A 192 -6.88 -8.92 19.50
N ASP A 193 -7.80 -8.58 20.40
CA ASP A 193 -7.73 -7.34 21.20
C ASP A 193 -6.43 -7.23 22.01
N SER A 194 -5.91 -8.36 22.52
CA SER A 194 -4.66 -8.42 23.29
C SER A 194 -3.42 -7.99 22.53
N LEU A 195 -3.45 -8.00 21.18
CA LEU A 195 -2.34 -7.60 20.32
C LEU A 195 -2.59 -6.25 19.62
N ARG A 196 -3.73 -5.59 19.87
CA ARG A 196 -3.99 -4.27 19.29
C ARG A 196 -2.87 -3.28 19.61
N SER A 197 -2.51 -2.51 18.60
CA SER A 197 -1.41 -1.54 18.69
C SER A 197 -1.48 -0.56 17.52
N PHE A 198 -0.54 0.37 17.43
CA PHE A 198 -0.47 1.31 16.31
C PHE A 198 -0.20 0.66 14.94
N VAL A 199 0.29 -0.60 14.89
CA VAL A 199 0.40 -1.42 13.67
C VAL A 199 -0.73 -2.44 13.54
N GLY A 200 -1.86 -2.21 14.22
CA GLY A 200 -3.01 -3.11 14.19
C GLY A 200 -4.09 -2.63 15.16
N MET A 201 -4.72 -1.50 14.85
CA MET A 201 -5.75 -0.88 15.71
C MET A 201 -7.07 -1.61 15.61
N PHE A 202 -7.46 -2.04 14.41
CA PHE A 202 -8.77 -2.62 14.14
C PHE A 202 -8.72 -4.15 14.08
N PRO A 203 -9.78 -4.86 14.49
CA PRO A 203 -9.87 -6.32 14.49
C PRO A 203 -10.15 -6.87 13.08
N VAL A 204 -9.18 -6.69 12.19
CA VAL A 204 -9.24 -7.09 10.79
C VAL A 204 -8.09 -8.05 10.45
N PRO A 205 -8.19 -8.85 9.38
CA PRO A 205 -7.09 -9.65 8.85
C PRO A 205 -5.90 -8.80 8.44
N VAL A 206 -4.74 -9.41 8.20
CA VAL A 206 -3.56 -8.69 7.69
C VAL A 206 -3.88 -8.02 6.35
N ILE A 207 -4.47 -8.75 5.41
CA ILE A 207 -5.07 -8.17 4.20
C ILE A 207 -6.58 -8.16 4.43
N TYR A 208 -7.17 -6.98 4.50
CA TYR A 208 -8.53 -6.81 4.99
C TYR A 208 -9.60 -6.60 3.91
N GLY A 209 -9.21 -6.38 2.62
CA GLY A 209 -10.11 -6.39 1.48
C GLY A 209 -11.15 -5.27 1.42
N LEU A 210 -10.98 -4.19 2.17
CA LEU A 210 -11.81 -2.98 2.14
C LEU A 210 -11.00 -1.80 1.61
N THR A 211 -11.69 -0.76 1.11
CA THR A 211 -11.09 0.57 0.95
C THR A 211 -10.95 1.24 2.32
N ILE A 212 -10.19 2.34 2.38
CA ILE A 212 -10.03 3.10 3.63
C ILE A 212 -11.36 3.70 4.10
N GLY A 213 -12.23 4.10 3.16
CA GLY A 213 -13.57 4.62 3.46
C GLY A 213 -14.51 3.54 3.97
N GLU A 214 -14.52 2.36 3.34
CA GLU A 214 -15.30 1.20 3.80
C GLU A 214 -14.85 0.76 5.20
N LEU A 215 -13.54 0.74 5.46
CA LEU A 215 -13.00 0.42 6.78
C LEU A 215 -13.40 1.45 7.83
N ALA A 216 -13.37 2.75 7.50
CA ALA A 216 -13.84 3.82 8.38
C ALA A 216 -15.31 3.63 8.75
N ALA A 217 -16.17 3.35 7.76
CA ALA A 217 -17.58 3.08 7.98
C ALA A 217 -17.81 1.87 8.90
N MET A 218 -17.10 0.77 8.63
CA MET A 218 -17.16 -0.44 9.46
C MET A 218 -16.70 -0.16 10.90
N ALA A 219 -15.52 0.46 11.07
CA ALA A 219 -14.97 0.74 12.40
C ALA A 219 -15.91 1.64 13.24
N ASN A 220 -16.53 2.64 12.59
CA ASN A 220 -17.47 3.53 13.24
C ASN A 220 -18.78 2.81 13.64
N ALA A 221 -19.35 2.02 12.74
CA ALA A 221 -20.60 1.30 12.97
C ALA A 221 -20.44 0.18 14.01
N GLU A 222 -19.32 -0.52 13.98
CA GLU A 222 -19.01 -1.64 14.87
C GLU A 222 -18.51 -1.20 16.26
N GLY A 223 -18.32 0.12 16.48
CA GLY A 223 -17.85 0.66 17.77
C GLY A 223 -16.40 0.30 18.10
N TRP A 224 -15.53 0.20 17.09
CA TRP A 224 -14.11 -0.17 17.31
C TRP A 224 -13.24 0.97 17.82
N LEU A 225 -13.76 2.19 17.82
CA LEU A 225 -13.06 3.36 18.37
C LEU A 225 -13.02 3.29 19.90
N ALA A 226 -12.01 3.90 20.50
CA ALA A 226 -11.82 3.87 21.95
C ALA A 226 -13.04 4.39 22.71
N GLY A 227 -13.42 3.69 23.78
CA GLY A 227 -14.61 4.05 24.57
C GLY A 227 -15.96 3.84 23.83
N GLY A 228 -15.95 3.22 22.64
CA GLY A 228 -17.16 3.01 21.85
C GLY A 228 -17.72 4.30 21.25
N VAL A 229 -16.94 5.40 21.19
CA VAL A 229 -17.37 6.65 20.57
C VAL A 229 -17.65 6.45 19.08
N ARG A 230 -18.51 7.29 18.52
CA ARG A 230 -18.84 7.31 17.09
C ARG A 230 -18.58 8.69 16.53
N ALA A 231 -17.83 8.75 15.42
CA ALA A 231 -17.62 9.98 14.69
C ALA A 231 -18.88 10.33 13.87
N ASP A 232 -19.13 11.62 13.70
CA ASP A 232 -20.04 12.12 12.65
C ASP A 232 -19.32 11.96 11.30
N LEU A 233 -19.40 10.73 10.76
CA LEU A 233 -18.61 10.26 9.61
C LEU A 233 -19.36 10.44 8.30
N THR A 234 -18.73 11.09 7.35
CA THR A 234 -19.11 11.09 5.94
C THR A 234 -17.98 10.48 5.10
N VAL A 235 -18.29 9.48 4.27
CA VAL A 235 -17.35 8.97 3.26
C VAL A 235 -17.73 9.53 1.90
N ILE A 236 -16.78 10.16 1.21
CA ILE A 236 -16.94 10.55 -0.20
C ILE A 236 -16.39 9.42 -1.04
N PRO A 237 -17.26 8.63 -1.70
CA PRO A 237 -16.84 7.46 -2.45
C PRO A 237 -16.12 7.84 -3.73
N MET A 238 -15.34 6.90 -4.25
CA MET A 238 -14.77 6.96 -5.59
C MET A 238 -15.85 6.78 -6.66
N GLU A 239 -15.55 7.21 -7.88
CA GLU A 239 -16.32 6.85 -9.07
C GLU A 239 -15.49 5.96 -10.00
N GLY A 240 -16.14 4.95 -10.60
CA GLY A 240 -15.54 4.06 -11.58
C GLY A 240 -14.64 2.95 -11.01
N TRP A 241 -14.47 2.84 -9.69
CA TRP A 241 -13.75 1.72 -9.08
C TRP A 241 -14.67 0.54 -8.81
N THR A 242 -14.16 -0.66 -9.09
CA THR A 242 -14.82 -1.93 -8.75
C THR A 242 -13.90 -2.79 -7.90
N ARG A 243 -14.45 -3.72 -7.13
CA ARG A 243 -13.70 -4.52 -6.16
C ARG A 243 -12.68 -5.46 -6.78
N THR A 244 -12.84 -5.81 -8.06
CA THR A 244 -11.90 -6.65 -8.81
C THR A 244 -10.72 -5.86 -9.38
N MET A 245 -10.78 -4.53 -9.41
CA MET A 245 -9.68 -3.69 -9.91
C MET A 245 -8.48 -3.73 -8.97
N LEU A 246 -7.30 -3.98 -9.53
CA LEU A 246 -6.02 -3.71 -8.90
C LEU A 246 -5.57 -2.28 -9.25
N TRP A 247 -4.50 -1.79 -8.60
CA TRP A 247 -4.01 -0.43 -8.87
C TRP A 247 -3.81 -0.13 -10.36
N ARG A 248 -3.18 -1.05 -11.10
CA ARG A 248 -2.91 -0.91 -12.56
C ARG A 248 -4.15 -0.69 -13.41
N ASP A 249 -5.32 -1.13 -12.93
CA ASP A 249 -6.58 -1.08 -13.67
C ASP A 249 -7.29 0.27 -13.47
N THR A 250 -6.87 1.06 -12.47
CA THR A 250 -7.47 2.35 -12.13
C THR A 250 -7.11 3.47 -13.09
N GLY A 251 -5.96 3.36 -13.78
CA GLY A 251 -5.38 4.43 -14.59
C GLY A 251 -4.74 5.55 -13.78
N LEU A 252 -4.72 5.46 -12.45
CA LEU A 252 -4.12 6.47 -11.57
C LEU A 252 -2.59 6.29 -11.49
N PRO A 253 -1.80 7.38 -11.46
CA PRO A 253 -0.38 7.28 -11.20
C PRO A 253 -0.12 6.84 -9.76
N TRP A 254 0.86 5.94 -9.56
CA TRP A 254 1.27 5.59 -8.20
C TRP A 254 2.08 6.72 -7.57
N ILE A 255 1.55 7.28 -6.50
CA ILE A 255 2.28 8.21 -5.66
C ILE A 255 2.63 7.47 -4.36
N SER A 256 3.89 7.17 -4.19
CA SER A 256 4.40 6.40 -3.05
C SER A 256 3.89 6.99 -1.72
N PRO A 257 3.05 6.29 -0.96
CA PRO A 257 2.55 6.81 0.32
C PRO A 257 3.61 6.76 1.42
N SER A 258 4.66 5.95 1.23
CA SER A 258 5.77 5.73 2.17
C SER A 258 7.08 5.56 1.38
N PRO A 259 8.24 5.96 1.90
CA PRO A 259 9.54 5.83 1.20
C PRO A 259 9.87 4.40 0.76
N ASN A 260 9.27 3.39 1.41
CA ASN A 260 9.51 1.98 1.16
C ASN A 260 8.41 1.27 0.35
N ILE A 261 7.31 1.95 0.02
CA ILE A 261 6.27 1.42 -0.89
C ILE A 261 6.34 2.22 -2.20
N ARG A 262 7.45 2.06 -2.92
CA ARG A 262 7.81 2.91 -4.06
C ARG A 262 6.97 2.68 -5.31
N ARG A 263 6.42 1.47 -5.47
CA ARG A 263 5.57 1.07 -6.60
C ARG A 263 4.35 0.30 -6.09
N ALA A 264 3.28 0.27 -6.86
CA ALA A 264 2.02 -0.36 -6.45
C ALA A 264 2.19 -1.86 -6.18
N GLU A 265 3.05 -2.55 -6.93
CA GLU A 265 3.34 -3.97 -6.77
C GLU A 265 3.96 -4.28 -5.41
N THR A 266 4.67 -3.31 -4.80
CA THR A 266 5.20 -3.47 -3.44
C THR A 266 4.07 -3.68 -2.42
N ALA A 267 2.88 -3.09 -2.63
CA ALA A 267 1.73 -3.34 -1.76
C ALA A 267 1.33 -4.82 -1.69
N LEU A 268 1.56 -5.58 -2.78
CA LEU A 268 1.26 -7.02 -2.83
C LEU A 268 2.33 -7.87 -2.14
N VAL A 269 3.59 -7.45 -2.20
CA VAL A 269 4.72 -8.16 -1.57
C VAL A 269 4.81 -7.85 -0.06
N TYR A 270 4.47 -6.63 0.32
CA TYR A 270 4.56 -6.12 1.68
C TYR A 270 3.87 -7.01 2.73
N PRO A 271 2.64 -7.54 2.53
CA PRO A 271 2.00 -8.46 3.47
C PRO A 271 2.71 -9.80 3.66
N ALA A 272 3.61 -10.18 2.75
CA ALA A 272 4.40 -11.39 2.88
C ALA A 272 5.74 -11.16 3.60
N THR A 273 6.36 -10.00 3.41
CA THR A 273 7.76 -9.77 3.79
C THR A 273 7.95 -8.82 4.97
N CYS A 274 6.91 -8.08 5.36
CA CYS A 274 6.97 -7.18 6.52
C CYS A 274 7.34 -7.91 7.81
N TYR A 275 7.07 -9.20 7.94
CA TYR A 275 7.44 -10.02 9.11
C TYR A 275 8.94 -10.13 9.34
N MET A 276 9.76 -9.90 8.31
CA MET A 276 11.21 -9.84 8.45
C MET A 276 11.65 -8.70 9.39
N GLU A 277 10.81 -7.67 9.59
CA GLU A 277 11.07 -6.63 10.60
C GLU A 277 11.17 -7.19 12.01
N ALA A 278 10.48 -8.30 12.27
CA ALA A 278 10.56 -9.02 13.56
C ALA A 278 11.75 -9.99 13.64
N THR A 279 12.66 -9.99 12.68
CA THR A 279 13.82 -10.88 12.60
C THR A 279 15.12 -10.10 12.45
N ASN A 280 16.24 -10.82 12.45
CA ASN A 280 17.55 -10.30 12.06
C ASN A 280 17.83 -10.42 10.55
N ILE A 281 16.80 -10.57 9.72
CA ILE A 281 16.91 -10.55 8.26
C ILE A 281 16.51 -9.17 7.73
N SER A 282 17.25 -8.66 6.75
CA SER A 282 16.89 -7.44 6.03
C SER A 282 15.65 -7.70 5.18
N GLU A 283 14.67 -6.81 5.25
CA GLU A 283 13.50 -6.74 4.37
C GLU A 283 13.73 -5.80 3.17
N GLY A 284 15.00 -5.57 2.80
CA GLY A 284 15.38 -4.77 1.64
C GLY A 284 15.28 -3.25 1.84
N ARG A 285 14.94 -2.75 3.05
CA ARG A 285 15.01 -1.31 3.34
C ARG A 285 16.43 -0.80 3.13
N GLY A 286 16.56 0.40 2.59
CA GLY A 286 17.87 0.95 2.21
C GLY A 286 18.38 0.47 0.85
N THR A 287 17.59 -0.29 0.10
CA THR A 287 17.82 -0.64 -1.31
C THR A 287 16.80 0.04 -2.22
N GLU A 288 16.90 -0.17 -3.52
CA GLU A 288 15.89 0.28 -4.48
C GLU A 288 14.61 -0.57 -4.46
N ASN A 289 14.68 -1.78 -3.86
CA ASN A 289 13.60 -2.76 -3.84
C ASN A 289 13.19 -3.16 -2.40
N PRO A 290 12.75 -2.19 -1.55
CA PRO A 290 12.27 -2.51 -0.20
C PRO A 290 11.13 -3.54 -0.28
N PHE A 291 11.12 -4.50 0.66
CA PHE A 291 10.19 -5.62 0.75
C PHE A 291 10.28 -6.67 -0.38
N HIS A 292 10.77 -6.30 -1.57
CA HIS A 292 11.03 -7.27 -2.64
C HIS A 292 12.30 -8.09 -2.39
N PHE A 293 13.26 -7.56 -1.65
CA PHE A 293 14.48 -8.25 -1.24
C PHE A 293 14.39 -8.67 0.22
N ILE A 294 14.72 -9.92 0.49
CA ILE A 294 15.01 -10.40 1.85
C ILE A 294 16.38 -11.08 1.84
N GLY A 295 17.18 -10.82 2.88
CA GLY A 295 18.52 -11.40 2.93
C GLY A 295 19.30 -11.01 4.18
N ALA A 296 20.43 -11.68 4.37
CA ALA A 296 21.38 -11.43 5.43
C ALA A 296 22.78 -11.93 5.01
N PRO A 297 23.86 -11.53 5.72
CA PRO A 297 25.19 -12.02 5.41
C PRO A 297 25.38 -13.53 5.54
N PHE A 298 24.55 -14.20 6.37
CA PHE A 298 24.62 -15.63 6.63
C PHE A 298 23.73 -16.48 5.71
N ILE A 299 22.96 -15.86 4.80
CA ILE A 299 22.05 -16.59 3.90
C ILE A 299 22.79 -17.00 2.62
N ASP A 300 22.59 -18.25 2.17
CA ASP A 300 22.85 -18.66 0.79
C ASP A 300 21.61 -18.36 -0.06
N GLY A 301 21.65 -17.26 -0.82
CA GLY A 301 20.52 -16.81 -1.64
C GLY A 301 20.14 -17.80 -2.74
N ARG A 302 21.11 -18.52 -3.33
CA ARG A 302 20.85 -19.50 -4.38
C ARG A 302 20.11 -20.73 -3.81
N GLU A 303 20.59 -21.24 -2.67
CA GLU A 303 19.95 -22.36 -2.00
C GLU A 303 18.53 -21.99 -1.56
N LEU A 304 18.37 -20.80 -0.91
CA LEU A 304 17.06 -20.30 -0.48
C LEU A 304 16.09 -20.13 -1.65
N ALA A 305 16.54 -19.56 -2.78
CA ALA A 305 15.72 -19.41 -3.99
C ALA A 305 15.29 -20.77 -4.55
N GLY A 306 16.17 -21.75 -4.56
CA GLY A 306 15.86 -23.12 -4.97
C GLY A 306 14.80 -23.78 -4.09
N VAL A 307 14.95 -23.68 -2.77
CA VAL A 307 14.00 -24.23 -1.80
C VAL A 307 12.63 -23.55 -1.94
N LEU A 308 12.57 -22.21 -2.01
CA LEU A 308 11.29 -21.50 -2.12
C LEU A 308 10.60 -21.78 -3.47
N SER A 309 11.35 -21.85 -4.57
CA SER A 309 10.80 -22.17 -5.89
C SER A 309 10.21 -23.59 -5.92
N SER A 310 10.87 -24.57 -5.29
CA SER A 310 10.40 -25.96 -5.23
C SER A 310 9.09 -26.15 -4.47
N ARG A 311 8.68 -25.16 -3.67
CA ARG A 311 7.42 -25.22 -2.93
C ARG A 311 6.18 -24.94 -3.79
N GLY A 312 6.37 -24.43 -5.01
CA GLY A 312 5.27 -24.17 -5.94
C GLY A 312 4.19 -23.23 -5.38
N LEU A 313 4.60 -22.20 -4.62
CA LEU A 313 3.67 -21.26 -3.98
C LEU A 313 2.96 -20.40 -5.05
N PRO A 314 1.62 -20.40 -5.10
CA PRO A 314 0.89 -19.72 -6.17
C PRO A 314 1.23 -18.23 -6.26
N GLY A 315 1.55 -17.78 -7.48
CA GLY A 315 1.82 -16.37 -7.77
C GLY A 315 3.18 -15.86 -7.32
N LEU A 316 3.98 -16.63 -6.59
CA LEU A 316 5.33 -16.24 -6.15
C LEU A 316 6.37 -16.58 -7.22
N GLN A 317 7.17 -15.59 -7.58
CA GLN A 317 8.42 -15.75 -8.33
C GLN A 317 9.60 -15.36 -7.45
N VAL A 318 10.63 -16.23 -7.41
CA VAL A 318 11.80 -16.05 -6.56
C VAL A 318 13.06 -16.16 -7.40
N ARG A 319 14.04 -15.27 -7.15
CA ARG A 319 15.39 -15.33 -7.74
C ARG A 319 16.40 -15.00 -6.66
N ASP A 320 17.60 -15.56 -6.75
CA ASP A 320 18.69 -15.16 -5.88
C ASP A 320 19.11 -13.71 -6.15
N VAL A 321 19.58 -13.02 -5.11
CA VAL A 321 20.04 -11.64 -5.19
C VAL A 321 21.17 -11.39 -4.18
N ARG A 322 22.08 -10.50 -4.55
CA ARG A 322 23.04 -9.86 -3.63
C ARG A 322 22.74 -8.38 -3.57
N PHE A 323 22.82 -7.79 -2.37
CA PHE A 323 22.54 -6.39 -2.15
C PHE A 323 23.25 -5.86 -0.90
N THR A 324 23.55 -4.56 -0.91
CA THR A 324 24.16 -3.85 0.24
C THR A 324 23.21 -2.73 0.64
N PRO A 325 22.48 -2.84 1.77
CA PRO A 325 21.58 -1.76 2.21
C PRO A 325 22.34 -0.46 2.53
N ALA A 326 21.85 0.68 2.06
CA ALA A 326 22.38 2.01 2.40
C ALA A 326 21.88 2.52 3.77
N SER A 327 20.84 1.86 4.34
CA SER A 327 20.27 2.20 5.64
C SER A 327 19.56 0.98 6.25
N SER A 328 19.05 1.09 7.49
CA SER A 328 18.36 0.01 8.21
C SER A 328 19.29 -1.16 8.57
N LYS A 329 18.75 -2.38 8.63
CA LYS A 329 19.52 -3.58 8.96
C LYS A 329 20.64 -3.82 7.95
N PHE A 330 21.78 -4.20 8.43
CA PHE A 330 22.99 -4.47 7.62
C PHE A 330 23.44 -3.30 6.74
N LYS A 331 23.26 -2.05 7.18
CA LYS A 331 23.77 -0.88 6.48
C LYS A 331 25.25 -1.05 6.14
N GLY A 332 25.59 -0.97 4.84
CA GLY A 332 26.97 -1.06 4.34
C GLY A 332 27.58 -2.47 4.37
N VAL A 333 26.77 -3.50 4.67
CA VAL A 333 27.21 -4.91 4.71
C VAL A 333 26.57 -5.66 3.57
N ASP A 334 27.37 -6.46 2.86
CA ASP A 334 26.88 -7.31 1.77
C ASP A 334 25.98 -8.42 2.30
N CYS A 335 24.78 -8.50 1.75
CA CYS A 335 23.79 -9.50 2.02
C CYS A 335 23.58 -10.39 0.80
N SER A 336 23.35 -11.66 1.04
CA SER A 336 22.85 -12.61 0.06
C SER A 336 21.42 -12.99 0.45
N GLY A 337 20.58 -13.28 -0.52
CA GLY A 337 19.17 -13.58 -0.24
C GLY A 337 18.36 -13.77 -1.51
N VAL A 338 17.07 -13.42 -1.45
CA VAL A 338 16.16 -13.58 -2.58
C VAL A 338 15.41 -12.29 -2.91
N SER A 339 15.16 -12.13 -4.22
CA SER A 339 14.22 -11.17 -4.80
C SER A 339 12.89 -11.89 -5.04
N MET A 340 11.79 -11.23 -4.70
CA MET A 340 10.44 -11.77 -4.82
C MET A 340 9.53 -10.83 -5.60
N GLU A 341 8.76 -11.43 -6.51
CA GLU A 341 7.68 -10.76 -7.23
C GLU A 341 6.42 -11.60 -7.09
N PHE A 342 5.27 -10.92 -6.98
CA PHE A 342 3.98 -11.58 -6.90
C PHE A 342 3.12 -11.26 -8.10
N THR A 343 2.41 -12.29 -8.58
CA THR A 343 1.36 -12.15 -9.59
C THR A 343 0.02 -12.46 -8.94
N MET A 344 -0.94 -11.53 -9.04
CA MET A 344 -2.28 -11.70 -8.50
C MET A 344 -2.99 -12.87 -9.19
N SER A 345 -3.56 -13.73 -8.37
CA SER A 345 -4.45 -14.83 -8.77
C SER A 345 -5.40 -15.16 -7.61
N ASP A 346 -6.46 -15.90 -7.89
CA ASP A 346 -7.45 -16.30 -6.87
C ASP A 346 -6.85 -17.18 -5.76
N SER A 347 -5.77 -17.88 -6.08
CA SER A 347 -5.04 -18.77 -5.16
C SER A 347 -3.91 -18.08 -4.40
N LEU A 348 -3.59 -16.82 -4.72
CA LEU A 348 -2.52 -16.08 -4.04
C LEU A 348 -2.90 -15.82 -2.57
N ARG A 349 -1.99 -16.14 -1.66
CA ARG A 349 -2.12 -15.92 -0.21
C ARG A 349 -0.81 -15.34 0.33
N PRO A 350 -0.60 -14.01 0.22
CA PRO A 350 0.70 -13.38 0.57
C PRO A 350 1.10 -13.61 2.01
N VAL A 351 0.15 -13.56 2.96
CA VAL A 351 0.43 -13.75 4.40
C VAL A 351 0.89 -15.18 4.67
N ARG A 352 0.20 -16.18 4.08
CA ARG A 352 0.60 -17.57 4.16
C ARG A 352 1.99 -17.80 3.56
N ILE A 353 2.28 -17.17 2.42
CA ILE A 353 3.61 -17.23 1.79
C ILE A 353 4.67 -16.66 2.73
N GLY A 354 4.39 -15.52 3.39
CA GLY A 354 5.31 -14.92 4.37
C GLY A 354 5.62 -15.85 5.54
N VAL A 355 4.61 -16.55 6.07
CA VAL A 355 4.82 -17.56 7.11
C VAL A 355 5.59 -18.77 6.59
N ASP A 356 5.34 -19.19 5.34
CA ASP A 356 6.09 -20.30 4.73
C ASP A 356 7.57 -19.94 4.57
N ILE A 357 7.87 -18.71 4.16
CA ILE A 357 9.24 -18.17 4.10
C ILE A 357 9.90 -18.22 5.49
N LEU A 358 9.22 -17.79 6.54
CA LEU A 358 9.74 -17.85 7.91
C LEU A 358 10.02 -19.29 8.38
N CYS A 359 9.11 -20.23 8.05
CA CYS A 359 9.32 -21.66 8.34
C CYS A 359 10.54 -22.24 7.60
N VAL A 360 10.71 -21.86 6.32
CA VAL A 360 11.88 -22.26 5.52
C VAL A 360 13.16 -21.69 6.11
N LEU A 361 13.19 -20.39 6.41
CA LEU A 361 14.35 -19.72 6.99
C LEU A 361 14.73 -20.32 8.36
N LYS A 362 13.74 -20.62 9.22
CA LYS A 362 14.02 -21.25 10.52
C LYS A 362 14.62 -22.65 10.39
N ARG A 363 14.17 -23.41 9.40
CA ARG A 363 14.71 -24.76 9.13
C ARG A 363 16.11 -24.72 8.53
N MET A 364 16.38 -23.78 7.60
CA MET A 364 17.68 -23.66 6.94
C MET A 364 18.74 -23.03 7.84
N TYR A 365 18.35 -22.08 8.68
CA TYR A 365 19.26 -21.29 9.52
C TYR A 365 18.84 -21.30 11.00
N PRO A 366 18.73 -22.50 11.64
CA PRO A 366 18.17 -22.65 13.00
C PRO A 366 18.94 -21.86 14.05
N ASP A 367 20.27 -21.76 13.90
CA ASP A 367 21.15 -21.10 14.88
C ASP A 367 21.41 -19.62 14.56
N SER A 368 21.25 -19.23 13.30
CA SER A 368 21.55 -17.88 12.82
C SER A 368 20.31 -16.98 12.80
N LEU A 369 19.12 -17.54 12.57
CA LEU A 369 17.87 -16.78 12.52
C LEU A 369 17.38 -16.44 13.95
N ALA A 370 17.40 -15.15 14.25
CA ALA A 370 16.74 -14.60 15.44
C ALA A 370 15.36 -14.04 15.07
N VAL A 371 14.33 -14.41 15.85
CA VAL A 371 12.95 -13.94 15.68
C VAL A 371 12.45 -13.32 16.97
N SER A 372 11.94 -12.10 16.91
CA SER A 372 11.27 -11.46 18.04
C SER A 372 9.85 -12.01 18.22
N ARG A 373 9.59 -12.77 19.27
CA ARG A 373 8.24 -13.26 19.61
C ARG A 373 7.21 -12.14 19.61
N ARG A 374 7.49 -11.06 20.35
CA ARG A 374 6.60 -9.90 20.48
C ARG A 374 6.41 -9.16 19.14
N GLY A 375 7.50 -8.98 18.40
CA GLY A 375 7.47 -8.33 17.07
C GLY A 375 6.61 -9.11 16.09
N LEU A 376 6.85 -10.43 15.98
CA LEU A 376 6.10 -11.30 15.09
C LEU A 376 4.61 -11.36 15.47
N ALA A 377 4.29 -11.56 16.75
CA ALA A 377 2.91 -11.60 17.22
C ALA A 377 2.15 -10.30 16.89
N ARG A 378 2.79 -9.14 17.05
CA ARG A 378 2.15 -7.83 16.72
C ARG A 378 1.91 -7.64 15.22
N LEU A 379 2.90 -7.98 14.39
CA LEU A 379 2.77 -7.81 12.93
C LEU A 379 1.79 -8.82 12.35
N LEU A 380 1.96 -10.08 12.67
CA LEU A 380 1.08 -11.14 12.15
C LEU A 380 -0.31 -11.11 12.79
N GLY A 381 -0.41 -10.76 14.08
CA GLY A 381 -1.68 -10.80 14.81
C GLY A 381 -2.05 -12.20 15.30
N ASP A 382 -1.07 -13.10 15.42
CA ASP A 382 -1.23 -14.45 15.94
C ASP A 382 -0.24 -14.66 17.11
N PRO A 383 -0.71 -14.78 18.36
CA PRO A 383 0.16 -14.90 19.53
C PRO A 383 0.94 -16.23 19.56
N GLU A 384 0.45 -17.28 18.88
CA GLU A 384 1.05 -18.61 18.86
C GLU A 384 2.01 -18.82 17.68
N ALA A 385 1.99 -17.92 16.70
CA ALA A 385 2.77 -18.10 15.45
C ALA A 385 4.27 -18.31 15.71
N PHE A 386 4.84 -17.62 16.69
CA PHE A 386 6.25 -17.79 17.05
C PHE A 386 6.56 -19.22 17.47
N ASP A 387 5.75 -19.81 18.37
CA ASP A 387 5.97 -21.16 18.89
C ASP A 387 5.75 -22.21 17.82
N LEU A 388 4.73 -22.03 16.99
CA LEU A 388 4.43 -22.92 15.89
C LEU A 388 5.56 -22.92 14.84
N ILE A 389 6.05 -21.76 14.44
CA ILE A 389 7.14 -21.62 13.45
C ILE A 389 8.44 -22.20 14.02
N THR A 390 8.80 -21.85 15.25
CA THR A 390 10.05 -22.32 15.88
C THR A 390 9.99 -23.79 16.27
N GLY A 391 8.80 -24.33 16.53
CA GLY A 391 8.56 -25.76 16.78
C GLY A 391 8.47 -26.60 15.51
N GLY A 392 8.66 -26.00 14.32
CA GLY A 392 8.70 -26.74 13.05
C GLY A 392 7.33 -27.06 12.44
N THR A 393 6.27 -26.41 12.92
CA THR A 393 4.93 -26.58 12.33
C THR A 393 4.88 -26.00 10.92
N GLY A 394 4.27 -26.74 9.98
CA GLY A 394 4.18 -26.31 8.59
C GLY A 394 3.22 -25.11 8.40
N ALA A 395 3.58 -24.21 7.49
CA ALA A 395 2.82 -22.99 7.20
C ALA A 395 1.36 -23.24 6.79
N ALA A 396 1.06 -24.36 6.15
CA ALA A 396 -0.30 -24.74 5.76
C ALA A 396 -1.22 -24.94 7.00
N PHE A 397 -0.70 -25.60 8.03
CA PHE A 397 -1.43 -25.77 9.30
C PHE A 397 -1.60 -24.43 10.01
N ILE A 398 -0.52 -23.63 10.11
CA ILE A 398 -0.57 -22.32 10.77
C ILE A 398 -1.63 -21.44 10.10
N ALA A 399 -1.60 -21.32 8.77
CA ALA A 399 -2.54 -20.49 8.02
C ALA A 399 -3.98 -21.03 8.06
N GLY A 400 -4.17 -22.36 8.05
CA GLY A 400 -5.50 -22.97 8.12
C GLY A 400 -6.26 -22.62 9.42
N ARG A 401 -5.55 -22.30 10.50
CA ARG A 401 -6.17 -21.84 11.76
C ARG A 401 -6.89 -20.50 11.63
N TRP A 402 -6.51 -19.67 10.64
CA TRP A 402 -7.07 -18.33 10.44
C TRP A 402 -8.34 -18.33 9.58
N ASP A 403 -8.55 -19.37 8.76
CA ASP A 403 -9.63 -19.44 7.78
C ASP A 403 -11.03 -19.22 8.35
N PRO A 404 -11.41 -19.79 9.53
CA PRO A 404 -12.74 -19.54 10.10
C PRO A 404 -12.97 -18.06 10.42
N ALA A 405 -12.01 -17.42 11.12
CA ALA A 405 -12.09 -16.01 11.48
C ALA A 405 -12.09 -15.09 10.25
N CYS A 406 -11.31 -15.42 9.21
CA CYS A 406 -11.32 -14.70 7.95
C CYS A 406 -12.67 -14.80 7.20
N ARG A 407 -13.33 -15.96 7.24
CA ARG A 407 -14.67 -16.12 6.64
C ARG A 407 -15.70 -15.26 7.36
N THR A 408 -15.77 -15.36 8.69
CA THR A 408 -16.68 -14.55 9.51
C THR A 408 -16.42 -13.04 9.30
N TYR A 409 -15.14 -12.63 9.22
CA TYR A 409 -14.81 -11.24 8.91
C TYR A 409 -15.35 -10.82 7.55
N ARG A 410 -15.15 -11.63 6.49
CA ARG A 410 -15.61 -11.30 5.12
C ARG A 410 -17.11 -11.15 5.04
N GLU A 411 -17.86 -12.07 5.68
CA GLU A 411 -19.31 -12.01 5.76
C GLU A 411 -19.75 -10.70 6.42
N ARG A 412 -19.15 -10.32 7.53
CA ARG A 412 -19.44 -9.08 8.24
C ARG A 412 -19.05 -7.84 7.44
N ALA A 413 -17.86 -7.84 6.83
CA ALA A 413 -17.33 -6.74 6.05
C ALA A 413 -18.18 -6.45 4.80
N SER A 414 -18.84 -7.46 4.23
CA SER A 414 -19.68 -7.29 3.03
C SER A 414 -20.84 -6.31 3.23
N ALA A 415 -21.31 -6.11 4.46
CA ALA A 415 -22.35 -5.12 4.78
C ALA A 415 -21.87 -3.66 4.60
N TYR A 416 -20.57 -3.45 4.49
CA TYR A 416 -19.94 -2.12 4.34
C TYR A 416 -19.41 -1.85 2.94
N PHE A 417 -19.64 -2.75 2.00
CA PHE A 417 -19.21 -2.57 0.61
C PHE A 417 -19.94 -1.39 -0.03
N MET A 418 -19.17 -0.41 -0.52
CA MET A 418 -19.67 0.77 -1.23
C MET A 418 -19.56 0.62 -2.75
N TYR A 419 -18.81 -0.38 -3.23
CA TYR A 419 -18.47 -0.54 -4.65
C TYR A 419 -18.92 -1.88 -5.19
N PRO A 420 -19.33 -1.94 -6.49
CA PRO A 420 -19.75 -3.18 -7.12
C PRO A 420 -18.57 -4.15 -7.30
N LEU A 421 -18.88 -5.40 -7.56
CA LEU A 421 -17.85 -6.42 -7.86
C LEU A 421 -17.19 -6.16 -9.21
N HIS A 422 -18.01 -5.79 -10.22
CA HIS A 422 -17.57 -5.55 -11.60
C HIS A 422 -18.15 -4.24 -12.15
#